data_a0c241e79cc5258c285f8e8562ac3918
#
_entry.id   a0c241e79cc5258c285f8e8562ac3918
#
_cell.length_a   1.000
_cell.length_b   1.000
_cell.length_c   1.000
_cell.angle_alpha   90.00
_cell.angle_beta   90.00
_cell.angle_gamma   90.00
#
_symmetry.space_group_name_H-M   'P 1'
#
loop_
_entity.id
_entity.type
_entity.pdbx_description
1 polymer ?
#
loop_
_entity_poly.entity_id
_entity_poly.type
_entity_poly.pdbx_seq_one_letter_code
_entity_poly.pdbx_strand_id
1 'polypeptide(L)'
;LGRLFDHNALRTLFAARCADPGVFVLRDKKGVAIGDIGLRISSKNPHEADVGYALIPEAQGQGYASEALRAICDYGFTQLGVNAINAWVLGDNIGSARLLEKHGFVRIQVLEKAYHLNGVDYDDWVYRLER
;
A
#
# COMPACT_ATOMS: atom_id res chain seq x y z
N LEU A 1 14.64 -7.17 -9.63
CA LEU A 1 14.20 -6.88 -8.33
C LEU A 1 13.05 -7.66 -7.84
N GLY A 2 12.00 -7.76 -8.32
CA GLY A 2 10.88 -8.53 -7.85
C GLY A 2 11.21 -9.60 -6.84
N ARG A 3 12.42 -9.78 -6.75
CA ARG A 3 13.06 -10.71 -5.86
C ARG A 3 13.13 -10.29 -4.45
N LEU A 4 12.86 -9.05 -4.16
CA LEU A 4 12.85 -8.57 -2.78
C LEU A 4 11.75 -9.22 -1.99
N PHE A 5 10.63 -9.46 -2.63
CA PHE A 5 9.45 -9.92 -1.93
C PHE A 5 8.72 -10.95 -2.76
N ASP A 6 8.55 -12.12 -2.22
CA ASP A 6 7.55 -13.06 -2.67
C ASP A 6 6.53 -13.19 -1.55
N HIS A 7 5.45 -13.90 -1.80
CA HIS A 7 4.37 -14.01 -0.83
C HIS A 7 4.82 -14.71 0.45
N ASN A 8 5.71 -15.67 0.37
CA ASN A 8 6.20 -16.38 1.54
C ASN A 8 7.13 -15.51 2.36
N ALA A 9 8.02 -14.77 1.71
CA ALA A 9 8.92 -13.85 2.40
C ALA A 9 8.16 -12.76 3.13
N LEU A 10 7.14 -12.17 2.50
CA LEU A 10 6.30 -11.18 3.14
C LEU A 10 5.61 -11.74 4.38
N ARG A 11 5.04 -12.93 4.29
CA ARG A 11 4.38 -13.57 5.43
C ARG A 11 5.34 -13.84 6.57
N THR A 12 6.52 -14.31 6.26
CA THR A 12 7.54 -14.60 7.27
C THR A 12 7.95 -13.34 8.00
N LEU A 13 8.22 -12.27 7.27
CA LEU A 13 8.60 -11.00 7.87
C LEU A 13 7.48 -10.44 8.72
N PHE A 14 6.24 -10.54 8.27
CA PHE A 14 5.11 -10.11 9.05
C PHE A 14 5.00 -10.88 10.36
N ALA A 15 5.03 -12.19 10.31
CA ALA A 15 4.90 -13.02 11.48
C ALA A 15 5.99 -12.74 12.53
N ALA A 16 7.19 -12.36 12.09
CA ALA A 16 8.29 -12.06 12.98
C ALA A 16 8.18 -10.67 13.63
N ARG A 17 7.41 -9.76 13.04
CA ARG A 17 7.40 -8.37 13.49
C ARG A 17 6.09 -7.89 14.07
N CYS A 18 4.98 -8.32 13.52
CA CYS A 18 3.69 -7.67 13.77
C CYS A 18 2.59 -8.69 14.03
N ALA A 19 1.71 -8.36 14.96
CA ALA A 19 0.56 -9.20 15.25
C ALA A 19 -0.57 -9.03 14.23
N ASP A 20 -0.52 -7.99 13.39
CA ASP A 20 -1.53 -7.75 12.37
C ASP A 20 -1.19 -8.56 11.11
N PRO A 21 -2.02 -9.55 10.72
CA PRO A 21 -1.72 -10.42 9.58
C PRO A 21 -1.71 -9.70 8.23
N GLY A 22 -2.11 -8.45 8.18
CA GLY A 22 -2.12 -7.68 6.95
C GLY A 22 -0.89 -6.80 6.73
N VAL A 23 0.06 -6.77 7.66
CA VAL A 23 1.22 -5.86 7.58
C VAL A 23 2.50 -6.63 7.36
N PHE A 24 3.29 -6.17 6.37
CA PHE A 24 4.55 -6.79 5.98
C PHE A 24 5.68 -5.77 6.03
N VAL A 25 6.83 -6.20 6.55
CA VAL A 25 8.04 -5.37 6.55
C VAL A 25 8.74 -5.52 5.21
N LEU A 26 9.15 -4.38 4.64
CA LEU A 26 9.91 -4.36 3.40
C LEU A 26 11.39 -4.25 3.72
N ARG A 27 12.20 -5.11 3.10
CA ARG A 27 13.65 -5.10 3.29
C ARG A 27 14.34 -5.03 1.94
N ASP A 28 15.48 -4.34 1.93
CA ASP A 28 16.31 -4.31 0.73
C ASP A 28 17.13 -5.61 0.61
N LYS A 29 17.96 -5.70 -0.43
CA LYS A 29 18.78 -6.89 -0.69
C LYS A 29 19.76 -7.20 0.42
N LYS A 30 20.11 -6.21 1.24
CA LYS A 30 21.03 -6.36 2.36
C LYS A 30 20.31 -6.75 3.65
N GLY A 31 18.98 -6.86 3.60
CA GLY A 31 18.17 -7.19 4.76
C GLY A 31 17.81 -5.99 5.62
N VAL A 32 18.08 -4.79 5.17
CA VAL A 32 17.76 -3.56 5.93
C VAL A 32 16.28 -3.23 5.75
N ALA A 33 15.59 -2.97 6.86
CA ALA A 33 14.19 -2.58 6.82
C ALA A 33 14.06 -1.19 6.21
N ILE A 34 13.32 -1.07 5.13
CA ILE A 34 13.15 0.18 4.38
C ILE A 34 11.73 0.71 4.40
N GLY A 35 10.80 -0.03 4.97
CA GLY A 35 9.42 0.41 5.05
C GLY A 35 8.49 -0.73 5.39
N ASP A 36 7.21 -0.48 5.19
CA ASP A 36 6.18 -1.49 5.36
C ASP A 36 5.05 -1.29 4.35
N ILE A 37 4.27 -2.34 4.17
CA ILE A 37 3.07 -2.30 3.36
C ILE A 37 2.02 -3.18 4.03
N GLY A 38 0.79 -2.71 4.05
CA GLY A 38 -0.31 -3.43 4.68
C GLY A 38 -1.48 -3.60 3.74
N LEU A 39 -2.18 -4.72 3.88
CA LEU A 39 -3.42 -4.99 3.17
C LEU A 39 -4.41 -5.54 4.19
N ARG A 40 -5.54 -4.89 4.33
CA ARG A 40 -6.55 -5.26 5.32
C ARG A 40 -7.91 -5.39 4.66
N ILE A 41 -8.65 -6.43 5.00
CA ILE A 41 -10.03 -6.56 4.51
C ILE A 41 -10.83 -5.37 5.00
N SER A 42 -11.59 -4.75 4.09
CA SER A 42 -12.40 -3.58 4.40
C SER A 42 -13.44 -3.91 5.48
N SER A 43 -13.60 -3.01 6.46
CA SER A 43 -14.64 -3.16 7.48
C SER A 43 -16.04 -2.97 6.91
N LYS A 44 -16.15 -2.35 5.74
CA LYS A 44 -17.44 -2.06 5.11
C LYS A 44 -17.85 -3.10 4.09
N ASN A 45 -16.89 -3.84 3.52
CA ASN A 45 -17.17 -4.82 2.49
C ASN A 45 -16.14 -5.95 2.56
N PRO A 46 -16.55 -7.18 2.91
CA PRO A 46 -15.63 -8.31 3.04
C PRO A 46 -15.01 -8.78 1.72
N HIS A 47 -15.49 -8.27 0.59
CA HIS A 47 -14.96 -8.60 -0.73
C HIS A 47 -13.95 -7.57 -1.24
N GLU A 48 -13.60 -6.60 -0.41
CA GLU A 48 -12.63 -5.55 -0.75
C GLU A 48 -11.55 -5.47 0.33
N ALA A 49 -10.42 -4.90 -0.04
CA ALA A 49 -9.33 -4.68 0.88
C ALA A 49 -8.80 -3.25 0.74
N ASP A 50 -8.15 -2.78 1.78
CA ASP A 50 -7.52 -1.47 1.81
C ASP A 50 -6.02 -1.66 1.92
N VAL A 51 -5.25 -0.92 1.11
CA VAL A 51 -3.79 -0.98 1.10
C VAL A 51 -3.20 0.33 1.64
N GLY A 52 -2.16 0.21 2.43
CA GLY A 52 -1.36 1.34 2.89
C GLY A 52 0.11 0.97 2.90
N TYR A 53 0.98 1.95 2.70
CA TYR A 53 2.41 1.69 2.66
C TYR A 53 3.20 2.93 3.03
N ALA A 54 4.43 2.70 3.48
CA ALA A 54 5.38 3.77 3.78
C ALA A 54 6.80 3.28 3.52
N LEU A 55 7.64 4.17 3.01
CA LEU A 55 9.06 3.93 2.82
C LEU A 55 9.87 5.01 3.50
N ILE A 56 11.02 4.65 4.05
CA ILE A 56 11.96 5.66 4.52
C ILE A 56 12.43 6.52 3.34
N PRO A 57 12.78 7.79 3.56
CA PRO A 57 13.16 8.69 2.47
C PRO A 57 14.30 8.15 1.60
N GLU A 58 15.29 7.50 2.21
CA GLU A 58 16.45 6.96 1.50
C GLU A 58 16.08 5.86 0.51
N ALA A 59 14.96 5.19 0.71
CA ALA A 59 14.50 4.10 -0.16
C ALA A 59 13.54 4.56 -1.24
N GLN A 60 13.10 5.80 -1.20
CA GLN A 60 12.15 6.32 -2.19
C GLN A 60 12.82 6.53 -3.54
N GLY A 61 12.04 6.43 -4.61
CA GLY A 61 12.52 6.67 -5.96
C GLY A 61 13.34 5.54 -6.57
N GLN A 62 13.40 4.37 -5.94
CA GLN A 62 14.19 3.24 -6.40
C GLN A 62 13.36 2.05 -6.87
N GLY A 63 12.06 2.22 -6.97
CA GLY A 63 11.17 1.16 -7.43
C GLY A 63 10.71 0.18 -6.36
N TYR A 64 11.10 0.34 -5.11
CA TYR A 64 10.69 -0.55 -4.04
C TYR A 64 9.19 -0.50 -3.78
N ALA A 65 8.62 0.70 -3.72
CA ALA A 65 7.18 0.84 -3.49
C ALA A 65 6.36 0.25 -4.64
N SER A 66 6.81 0.45 -5.87
CA SER A 66 6.16 -0.09 -7.06
C SER A 66 6.13 -1.62 -7.02
N GLU A 67 7.26 -2.22 -6.68
CA GLU A 67 7.40 -3.67 -6.59
C GLU A 67 6.56 -4.23 -5.46
N ALA A 68 6.59 -3.59 -4.30
CA ALA A 68 5.81 -4.02 -3.15
C ALA A 68 4.30 -3.89 -3.40
N LEU A 69 3.88 -2.80 -4.02
CA LEU A 69 2.47 -2.58 -4.34
C LEU A 69 1.95 -3.64 -5.30
N ARG A 70 2.72 -3.97 -6.32
CA ARG A 70 2.36 -5.04 -7.25
C ARG A 70 2.20 -6.38 -6.53
N ALA A 71 3.15 -6.72 -5.68
CA ALA A 71 3.13 -7.98 -4.95
C ALA A 71 1.95 -8.07 -4.00
N ILE A 72 1.65 -7.00 -3.26
CA ILE A 72 0.57 -7.03 -2.29
C ILE A 72 -0.80 -7.05 -2.97
N CYS A 73 -0.96 -6.36 -4.09
CA CYS A 73 -2.21 -6.41 -4.85
C CYS A 73 -2.45 -7.80 -5.43
N ASP A 74 -1.41 -8.41 -5.98
CA ASP A 74 -1.50 -9.78 -6.47
C ASP A 74 -1.89 -10.74 -5.34
N TYR A 75 -1.28 -10.60 -4.18
CA TYR A 75 -1.63 -11.38 -3.00
C TYR A 75 -3.11 -11.19 -2.61
N GLY A 76 -3.60 -9.96 -2.63
CA GLY A 76 -4.99 -9.67 -2.31
C GLY A 76 -5.96 -10.34 -3.28
N PHE A 77 -5.69 -10.24 -4.56
CA PHE A 77 -6.58 -10.83 -5.57
C PHE A 77 -6.50 -12.35 -5.61
N THR A 78 -5.32 -12.92 -5.47
CA THR A 78 -5.12 -14.37 -5.63
C THR A 78 -5.29 -15.14 -4.34
N GLN A 79 -4.79 -14.64 -3.22
CA GLN A 79 -4.78 -15.37 -1.95
C GLN A 79 -5.95 -14.98 -1.06
N LEU A 80 -6.33 -13.71 -1.02
CA LEU A 80 -7.46 -13.25 -0.22
C LEU A 80 -8.77 -13.27 -1.01
N GLY A 81 -8.69 -13.33 -2.32
CA GLY A 81 -9.86 -13.42 -3.19
C GLY A 81 -10.72 -12.16 -3.22
N VAL A 82 -10.15 -11.00 -2.91
CA VAL A 82 -10.92 -9.76 -2.96
C VAL A 82 -11.20 -9.33 -4.40
N ASN A 83 -12.24 -8.53 -4.58
CA ASN A 83 -12.65 -8.04 -5.89
C ASN A 83 -12.08 -6.67 -6.21
N ALA A 84 -11.69 -5.93 -5.20
CA ALA A 84 -11.15 -4.59 -5.35
C ALA A 84 -10.23 -4.24 -4.19
N ILE A 85 -9.28 -3.35 -4.46
CA ILE A 85 -8.35 -2.83 -3.47
C ILE A 85 -8.45 -1.31 -3.49
N ASN A 86 -8.64 -0.71 -2.32
CA ASN A 86 -8.75 0.72 -2.16
C ASN A 86 -7.50 1.28 -1.49
N ALA A 87 -7.17 2.54 -1.80
CA ALA A 87 -6.04 3.24 -1.20
C ALA A 87 -6.43 4.70 -0.96
N TRP A 88 -5.93 5.27 0.12
CA TRP A 88 -6.14 6.68 0.46
C TRP A 88 -4.82 7.41 0.37
N VAL A 89 -4.85 8.59 -0.24
CA VAL A 89 -3.67 9.42 -0.45
C VAL A 89 -3.96 10.84 0.01
N LEU A 90 -3.09 11.39 0.83
CA LEU A 90 -3.19 12.79 1.22
C LEU A 90 -3.04 13.66 -0.01
N GLY A 91 -3.88 14.69 -0.14
CA GLY A 91 -4.08 15.41 -1.38
C GLY A 91 -2.89 16.15 -1.97
N ASP A 92 -1.79 16.32 -1.22
CA ASP A 92 -0.56 16.90 -1.74
C ASP A 92 0.53 15.86 -2.03
N ASN A 93 0.25 14.59 -1.80
CA ASN A 93 1.22 13.52 -2.02
C ASN A 93 1.16 13.04 -3.47
N ILE A 94 1.72 13.84 -4.37
CA ILE A 94 1.69 13.55 -5.80
C ILE A 94 2.44 12.27 -6.15
N GLY A 95 3.54 12.00 -5.46
CA GLY A 95 4.33 10.79 -5.69
C GLY A 95 3.53 9.52 -5.45
N SER A 96 2.78 9.48 -4.35
CA SER A 96 1.94 8.32 -4.03
C SER A 96 0.78 8.19 -5.02
N ALA A 97 0.15 9.30 -5.41
CA ALA A 97 -0.91 9.29 -6.40
C ALA A 97 -0.42 8.74 -7.74
N ARG A 98 0.74 9.20 -8.20
CA ARG A 98 1.32 8.72 -9.45
C ARG A 98 1.67 7.24 -9.40
N LEU A 99 2.17 6.77 -8.25
CA LEU A 99 2.47 5.36 -8.06
C LEU A 99 1.21 4.51 -8.21
N LEU A 100 0.14 4.90 -7.55
CA LEU A 100 -1.13 4.17 -7.65
C LEU A 100 -1.66 4.18 -9.08
N GLU A 101 -1.65 5.33 -9.74
CA GLU A 101 -2.12 5.44 -11.12
C GLU A 101 -1.30 4.58 -12.07
N LYS A 102 0.01 4.51 -11.86
CA LYS A 102 0.89 3.65 -12.65
C LYS A 102 0.50 2.18 -12.56
N HIS A 103 -0.03 1.76 -11.42
CA HIS A 103 -0.47 0.37 -11.19
C HIS A 103 -1.94 0.14 -11.48
N GLY A 104 -2.60 1.07 -12.17
CA GLY A 104 -3.97 0.90 -12.62
C GLY A 104 -5.04 1.37 -11.65
N PHE A 105 -4.66 1.92 -10.52
CA PHE A 105 -5.64 2.50 -9.60
C PHE A 105 -6.24 3.76 -10.22
N VAL A 106 -7.53 3.94 -10.00
CA VAL A 106 -8.29 5.09 -10.49
C VAL A 106 -8.80 5.88 -9.30
N ARG A 107 -8.66 7.19 -9.34
CA ARG A 107 -9.22 8.04 -8.29
C ARG A 107 -10.74 8.07 -8.43
N ILE A 108 -11.43 7.63 -7.39
CA ILE A 108 -12.89 7.53 -7.40
C ILE A 108 -13.58 8.59 -6.55
N GLN A 109 -12.84 9.24 -5.64
CA GLN A 109 -13.43 10.20 -4.73
C GLN A 109 -12.36 11.17 -4.20
N VAL A 110 -12.77 12.40 -3.95
CA VAL A 110 -11.99 13.40 -3.23
C VAL A 110 -12.79 13.80 -2.01
N LEU A 111 -12.23 13.58 -0.82
CA LEU A 111 -12.82 14.00 0.43
C LEU A 111 -12.18 15.32 0.82
N GLU A 112 -12.88 16.42 0.55
CA GLU A 112 -12.33 17.74 0.74
C GLU A 112 -12.09 18.04 2.23
N LYS A 113 -10.93 18.62 2.52
CA LYS A 113 -10.53 19.04 3.88
C LYS A 113 -10.68 17.94 4.93
N ALA A 114 -10.44 16.70 4.53
CA ALA A 114 -10.62 15.54 5.42
C ALA A 114 -9.55 15.48 6.51
N TYR A 115 -8.38 16.07 6.30
CA TYR A 115 -7.28 16.08 7.25
C TYR A 115 -6.85 17.50 7.56
N HIS A 116 -6.56 17.74 8.85
CA HIS A 116 -6.01 19.01 9.32
C HIS A 116 -4.68 18.74 9.99
N LEU A 117 -3.59 19.21 9.37
CA LEU A 117 -2.23 19.00 9.87
C LEU A 117 -1.48 20.33 9.90
N ASN A 118 -0.93 20.67 11.05
CA ASN A 118 -0.11 21.86 11.21
C ASN A 118 -0.78 23.14 10.71
N GLY A 119 -2.09 23.27 10.96
CA GLY A 119 -2.85 24.45 10.56
C GLY A 119 -3.26 24.48 9.09
N VAL A 120 -3.04 23.40 8.34
CA VAL A 120 -3.38 23.30 6.93
C VAL A 120 -4.39 22.18 6.71
N ASP A 121 -5.42 22.45 5.94
CA ASP A 121 -6.42 21.44 5.55
C ASP A 121 -5.97 20.75 4.27
N TYR A 122 -6.06 19.41 4.27
CA TYR A 122 -5.71 18.58 3.14
C TYR A 122 -6.90 17.74 2.72
N ASP A 123 -7.03 17.54 1.41
CA ASP A 123 -8.00 16.60 0.87
C ASP A 123 -7.49 15.17 1.08
N ASP A 124 -8.39 14.22 1.06
CA ASP A 124 -8.07 12.80 1.05
C ASP A 124 -8.54 12.23 -0.28
N TRP A 125 -7.63 11.74 -1.09
CA TRP A 125 -7.95 11.16 -2.39
C TRP A 125 -8.11 9.66 -2.25
N VAL A 126 -9.25 9.14 -2.71
CA VAL A 126 -9.54 7.71 -2.64
C VAL A 126 -9.32 7.09 -4.02
N TYR A 127 -8.48 6.07 -4.05
CA TYR A 127 -8.15 5.33 -5.26
C TYR A 127 -8.66 3.90 -5.16
N ARG A 128 -8.96 3.30 -6.30
CA ARG A 128 -9.49 1.95 -6.36
C ARG A 128 -8.91 1.20 -7.55
N LEU A 129 -8.51 -0.05 -7.29
CA LEU A 129 -8.10 -1.01 -8.31
C LEU A 129 -9.09 -2.18 -8.27
N GLU A 130 -9.78 -2.41 -9.38
CA GLU A 130 -10.67 -3.56 -9.51
C GLU A 130 -9.94 -4.73 -10.16
N ARG A 131 -10.34 -5.91 -9.75
CA ARG A 131 -9.76 -7.15 -10.24
C ARG A 131 -9.94 -7.32 -11.74
#